data_0cc18a452886814fc0d69a6f9ba6b452
#
_entry.id   0cc18a452886814fc0d69a6f9ba6b452
#
_cell.length_a   1.000
_cell.length_b   1.000
_cell.length_c   1.000
_cell.angle_alpha   90.00
_cell.angle_beta   90.00
_cell.angle_gamma   90.00
#
_symmetry.space_group_name_H-M   'P 1'
#
loop_
_entity.id
_entity.type
_entity.pdbx_description
1 polymer ?
#
loop_
_entity_poly.entity_id
_entity_poly.type
_entity_poly.pdbx_seq_one_letter_code
_entity_poly.pdbx_strand_id
1 'polypeptide(L)'
;MPPEAWNPKPSGRGRRTRRDGLDNTALRHRVDSRVGGTIGPMSDHVRGKVIIVTGAASGFGRLVAEKVGAKGARVVVADIDAAGAESVAAAIRAAGGEAIHRGTDVTDRGDTTGLAALAVDTYSAIDVLVNNAGIMPLAFFSDHAAAAAAWDRCIDVNLKGVLHGITAVYDQMIAQGHGHVVNISSIYGNVPVVGSAVYSATKAAVNVISESLRAESQGRIKVTVVRPTGVPGTGLGASIVNGEALVGLVGQNMELFRQRATVVFGAGSPDAKAEFTDPEKITYWAISPDELAAQVVYVIDQPWGVSISDITVRASGEQYLF
;
A
#
# COMPACT_ATOMS: atom_id res chain seq x y z
N MET A 1 46.49 23.71 12.05
CA MET A 1 45.72 24.96 12.25
C MET A 1 44.33 24.55 12.67
N PRO A 2 43.81 24.89 13.83
CA PRO A 2 42.43 24.61 14.23
C PRO A 2 41.47 25.63 13.59
N PRO A 3 40.19 25.24 13.30
CA PRO A 3 39.24 26.18 12.71
C PRO A 3 38.72 27.20 13.73
N GLU A 4 38.57 28.40 13.25
CA GLU A 4 38.12 29.58 14.02
C GLU A 4 36.65 29.44 14.47
N ALA A 5 36.41 29.83 15.73
CA ALA A 5 35.08 29.86 16.33
C ALA A 5 34.24 31.02 15.77
N TRP A 6 33.05 30.71 15.27
CA TRP A 6 32.05 31.66 14.88
C TRP A 6 31.47 32.38 16.10
N ASN A 7 31.58 33.74 16.13
CA ASN A 7 31.09 34.58 17.19
C ASN A 7 30.08 35.61 16.66
N PRO A 8 28.77 35.51 16.99
CA PRO A 8 27.80 36.52 16.54
C PRO A 8 27.78 37.73 17.44
N LYS A 9 27.92 38.94 16.84
CA LYS A 9 27.79 40.24 17.52
C LYS A 9 26.33 40.54 17.87
N PRO A 10 26.01 41.13 19.02
CA PRO A 10 24.67 41.54 19.37
C PRO A 10 24.30 42.85 18.67
N SER A 11 23.20 42.89 17.92
CA SER A 11 22.61 44.13 17.38
C SER A 11 21.65 44.75 18.40
N GLY A 12 21.79 46.06 18.55
CA GLY A 12 21.24 46.89 19.59
C GLY A 12 19.72 47.09 19.59
N ARG A 13 19.29 47.51 20.74
CA ARG A 13 17.94 47.85 21.18
C ARG A 13 17.31 48.99 20.36
N GLY A 14 16.04 48.80 20.01
CA GLY A 14 15.12 49.88 19.66
C GLY A 14 13.72 49.53 20.18
N ARG A 15 13.41 49.99 21.43
CA ARG A 15 12.05 50.02 21.98
C ARG A 15 11.22 51.00 21.17
N ARG A 16 10.13 50.57 20.55
CA ARG A 16 8.93 51.40 20.35
C ARG A 16 7.69 50.61 20.66
N THR A 17 7.09 50.95 21.78
CA THR A 17 5.74 50.59 22.17
C THR A 17 4.76 51.31 21.25
N ARG A 18 4.00 50.59 20.45
CA ARG A 18 2.67 50.97 20.00
C ARG A 18 1.72 49.82 20.33
N ARG A 19 0.90 50.05 21.32
CA ARG A 19 -0.35 49.34 21.54
C ARG A 19 -1.33 49.86 20.48
N ASP A 20 -1.50 49.18 19.41
CA ASP A 20 -2.70 49.29 18.57
C ASP A 20 -3.59 48.14 18.91
N GLY A 21 -4.74 48.46 19.53
CA GLY A 21 -5.77 47.51 19.88
C GLY A 21 -6.33 46.88 18.60
N LEU A 22 -6.02 45.61 18.42
CA LEU A 22 -6.73 44.79 17.46
C LEU A 22 -8.12 44.50 18.05
N ASP A 23 -9.10 45.18 17.48
CA ASP A 23 -10.53 44.97 17.73
C ASP A 23 -10.89 43.53 17.33
N ASN A 24 -11.09 42.68 18.34
CA ASN A 24 -11.39 41.26 18.22
C ASN A 24 -12.87 41.02 17.86
N THR A 25 -13.59 42.04 17.42
CA THR A 25 -15.02 41.97 17.06
C THR A 25 -15.28 41.64 15.59
N ALA A 26 -14.26 41.66 14.71
CA ALA A 26 -14.42 41.44 13.27
C ALA A 26 -14.28 39.97 12.82
N LEU A 27 -13.91 39.03 13.71
CA LEU A 27 -13.75 37.59 13.40
C LEU A 27 -14.94 36.71 13.85
N ARG A 28 -16.06 37.34 14.24
CA ARG A 28 -17.35 36.63 14.37
C ARG A 28 -18.08 36.60 13.03
N HIS A 29 -17.41 36.16 11.98
CA HIS A 29 -18.11 35.75 10.76
C HIS A 29 -18.85 34.43 11.03
N ARG A 30 -20.18 34.60 11.14
CA ARG A 30 -21.22 33.65 10.77
C ARG A 30 -20.69 32.22 10.54
N VAL A 31 -20.70 31.42 11.59
CA VAL A 31 -20.91 29.99 11.43
C VAL A 31 -22.33 29.89 10.89
N ASP A 32 -22.45 29.78 9.57
CA ASP A 32 -23.71 29.53 8.90
C ASP A 32 -24.23 28.20 9.42
N SER A 33 -25.33 28.23 10.15
CA SER A 33 -25.99 27.08 10.78
C SER A 33 -26.63 26.14 9.74
N ARG A 34 -26.06 26.06 8.54
CA ARG A 34 -26.42 25.14 7.48
C ARG A 34 -25.51 23.93 7.33
N VAL A 35 -24.86 23.48 8.40
CA VAL A 35 -24.26 22.14 8.44
C VAL A 35 -25.30 21.14 8.99
N GLY A 36 -26.51 21.21 8.49
CA GLY A 36 -27.50 20.15 8.51
C GLY A 36 -27.48 19.40 7.17
N GLY A 37 -26.30 19.11 6.64
CA GLY A 37 -26.15 18.17 5.56
C GLY A 37 -26.45 16.79 6.10
N THR A 38 -27.64 16.22 5.78
CA THR A 38 -27.81 14.78 5.76
C THR A 38 -26.52 14.20 5.15
N ILE A 39 -25.87 13.26 5.84
CA ILE A 39 -24.84 12.42 5.24
C ILE A 39 -25.56 11.77 4.05
N GLY A 40 -25.36 12.33 2.85
CA GLY A 40 -25.87 11.76 1.61
C GLY A 40 -25.30 10.35 1.48
N PRO A 41 -25.87 9.47 0.67
CA PRO A 41 -25.33 8.16 0.44
C PRO A 41 -23.84 8.32 0.16
N MET A 42 -22.97 7.57 0.89
CA MET A 42 -21.52 7.64 0.73
C MET A 42 -21.21 7.56 -0.76
N SER A 43 -20.64 8.63 -1.31
CA SER A 43 -20.37 8.73 -2.75
C SER A 43 -19.45 7.57 -3.14
N ASP A 44 -19.91 6.75 -4.09
CA ASP A 44 -19.17 5.60 -4.60
C ASP A 44 -18.24 6.08 -5.71
N HIS A 45 -17.02 6.46 -5.31
CA HIS A 45 -15.99 6.91 -6.26
C HIS A 45 -15.24 5.74 -6.93
N VAL A 46 -15.57 4.49 -6.62
CA VAL A 46 -15.01 3.30 -7.25
C VAL A 46 -15.76 2.93 -8.52
N ARG A 47 -17.09 3.12 -8.52
CA ARG A 47 -17.98 2.72 -9.62
C ARG A 47 -17.53 3.28 -10.97
N GLY A 48 -17.43 2.40 -11.96
CA GLY A 48 -17.08 2.73 -13.35
C GLY A 48 -15.59 2.98 -13.58
N LYS A 49 -14.74 3.06 -12.53
CA LYS A 49 -13.29 3.19 -12.70
C LYS A 49 -12.69 1.93 -13.31
N VAL A 50 -11.72 2.11 -14.20
CA VAL A 50 -10.88 1.04 -14.73
C VAL A 50 -9.69 0.85 -13.79
N ILE A 51 -9.61 -0.32 -13.14
CA ILE A 51 -8.66 -0.62 -12.09
C ILE A 51 -7.81 -1.83 -12.46
N ILE A 52 -6.51 -1.63 -12.66
CA ILE A 52 -5.54 -2.70 -12.84
C ILE A 52 -5.00 -3.14 -11.47
N VAL A 53 -5.00 -4.44 -11.19
CA VAL A 53 -4.40 -5.01 -9.97
C VAL A 53 -3.38 -6.06 -10.37
N THR A 54 -2.10 -5.88 -10.00
CA THR A 54 -1.04 -6.87 -10.24
C THR A 54 -0.89 -7.83 -9.05
N GLY A 55 -0.47 -9.07 -9.31
CA GLY A 55 -0.40 -10.10 -8.27
C GLY A 55 -1.80 -10.46 -7.75
N ALA A 56 -2.79 -10.51 -8.64
CA ALA A 56 -4.20 -10.59 -8.28
C ALA A 56 -4.83 -11.99 -8.45
N ALA A 57 -4.05 -13.03 -8.77
CA ALA A 57 -4.54 -14.40 -8.82
C ALA A 57 -4.83 -14.99 -7.43
N SER A 58 -4.24 -14.44 -6.39
CA SER A 58 -4.33 -14.99 -5.04
C SER A 58 -4.23 -13.92 -3.93
N GLY A 59 -4.41 -14.36 -2.70
CA GLY A 59 -4.13 -13.57 -1.49
C GLY A 59 -4.80 -12.21 -1.48
N PHE A 60 -4.03 -11.21 -1.08
CA PHE A 60 -4.49 -9.84 -0.90
C PHE A 60 -4.90 -9.15 -2.22
N GLY A 61 -4.12 -9.32 -3.30
CA GLY A 61 -4.45 -8.73 -4.61
C GLY A 61 -5.78 -9.23 -5.16
N ARG A 62 -6.09 -10.52 -4.99
CA ARG A 62 -7.40 -11.09 -5.34
C ARG A 62 -8.52 -10.39 -4.57
N LEU A 63 -8.38 -10.24 -3.26
CA LEU A 63 -9.41 -9.60 -2.43
C LEU A 63 -9.64 -8.13 -2.82
N VAL A 64 -8.57 -7.40 -3.18
CA VAL A 64 -8.71 -6.04 -3.73
C VAL A 64 -9.52 -6.06 -5.02
N ALA A 65 -9.17 -6.93 -5.97
CA ALA A 65 -9.86 -7.06 -7.25
C ALA A 65 -11.35 -7.40 -7.08
N GLU A 66 -11.67 -8.38 -6.23
CA GLU A 66 -13.05 -8.79 -5.90
C GLU A 66 -13.84 -7.63 -5.26
N LYS A 67 -13.25 -6.93 -4.28
CA LYS A 67 -13.93 -5.83 -3.57
C LYS A 67 -14.19 -4.62 -4.48
N VAL A 68 -13.24 -4.21 -5.33
CA VAL A 68 -13.49 -3.11 -6.26
C VAL A 68 -14.48 -3.51 -7.35
N GLY A 69 -14.45 -4.78 -7.82
CA GLY A 69 -15.42 -5.33 -8.74
C GLY A 69 -16.84 -5.31 -8.18
N ALA A 70 -17.01 -5.71 -6.91
CA ALA A 70 -18.28 -5.66 -6.20
C ALA A 70 -18.84 -4.23 -6.05
N LYS A 71 -17.96 -3.20 -6.05
CA LYS A 71 -18.34 -1.78 -6.08
C LYS A 71 -18.61 -1.25 -7.50
N GLY A 72 -18.56 -2.10 -8.52
CA GLY A 72 -18.86 -1.73 -9.91
C GLY A 72 -17.68 -1.10 -10.65
N ALA A 73 -16.44 -1.37 -10.25
CA ALA A 73 -15.27 -1.08 -11.08
C ALA A 73 -15.17 -2.06 -12.25
N ARG A 74 -14.49 -1.63 -13.32
CA ARG A 74 -14.02 -2.46 -14.43
C ARG A 74 -12.62 -2.95 -14.10
N VAL A 75 -12.48 -4.23 -13.79
CA VAL A 75 -11.26 -4.76 -13.19
C VAL A 75 -10.39 -5.45 -14.24
N VAL A 76 -9.08 -5.12 -14.24
CA VAL A 76 -8.07 -5.85 -15.02
C VAL A 76 -7.21 -6.64 -14.03
N VAL A 77 -7.45 -7.95 -14.00
CA VAL A 77 -6.78 -8.89 -13.10
C VAL A 77 -5.48 -9.35 -13.75
N ALA A 78 -4.34 -9.03 -13.15
CA ALA A 78 -3.03 -9.35 -13.71
C ALA A 78 -2.21 -10.18 -12.73
N ASP A 79 -1.64 -11.28 -13.20
CA ASP A 79 -0.76 -12.14 -12.42
C ASP A 79 0.15 -12.95 -13.35
N ILE A 80 1.30 -13.40 -12.86
CA ILE A 80 2.14 -14.37 -13.59
C ILE A 80 1.42 -15.73 -13.73
N ASP A 81 0.55 -16.09 -12.78
CA ASP A 81 -0.40 -17.19 -12.88
C ASP A 81 -1.63 -16.76 -13.69
N ALA A 82 -1.55 -16.93 -15.01
CA ALA A 82 -2.63 -16.57 -15.92
C ALA A 82 -3.94 -17.32 -15.64
N ALA A 83 -3.87 -18.58 -15.21
CA ALA A 83 -5.06 -19.38 -14.91
C ALA A 83 -5.74 -18.91 -13.61
N GLY A 84 -4.96 -18.57 -12.59
CA GLY A 84 -5.44 -17.96 -11.37
C GLY A 84 -6.07 -16.58 -11.63
N ALA A 85 -5.46 -15.75 -12.47
CA ALA A 85 -6.00 -14.44 -12.86
C ALA A 85 -7.35 -14.59 -13.59
N GLU A 86 -7.49 -15.55 -14.52
CA GLU A 86 -8.77 -15.85 -15.17
C GLU A 86 -9.81 -16.31 -14.16
N SER A 87 -9.46 -17.19 -13.23
CA SER A 87 -10.37 -17.68 -12.20
C SER A 87 -10.96 -16.51 -11.37
N VAL A 88 -10.14 -15.55 -10.98
CA VAL A 88 -10.57 -14.36 -10.25
C VAL A 88 -11.46 -13.46 -11.12
N ALA A 89 -11.08 -13.22 -12.37
CA ALA A 89 -11.90 -12.42 -13.29
C ALA A 89 -13.26 -13.08 -13.55
N ALA A 90 -13.29 -14.42 -13.70
CA ALA A 90 -14.52 -15.17 -13.84
C ALA A 90 -15.42 -15.08 -12.60
N ALA A 91 -14.84 -15.16 -11.39
CA ALA A 91 -15.57 -14.98 -10.14
C ALA A 91 -16.20 -13.58 -10.02
N ILE A 92 -15.48 -12.52 -10.41
CA ILE A 92 -16.01 -11.15 -10.43
C ILE A 92 -17.19 -11.06 -11.42
N ARG A 93 -17.06 -11.62 -12.63
CA ARG A 93 -18.14 -11.63 -13.62
C ARG A 93 -19.35 -12.43 -13.14
N ALA A 94 -19.13 -13.58 -12.53
CA ALA A 94 -20.20 -14.41 -11.96
C ALA A 94 -20.98 -13.69 -10.84
N ALA A 95 -20.31 -12.79 -10.10
CA ALA A 95 -20.94 -11.94 -9.11
C ALA A 95 -21.62 -10.68 -9.70
N GLY A 96 -21.68 -10.53 -11.04
CA GLY A 96 -22.34 -9.41 -11.73
C GLY A 96 -21.43 -8.21 -11.97
N GLY A 97 -20.12 -8.32 -11.70
CA GLY A 97 -19.13 -7.27 -11.99
C GLY A 97 -18.56 -7.36 -13.42
N GLU A 98 -17.69 -6.39 -13.76
CA GLU A 98 -16.95 -6.38 -15.02
C GLU A 98 -15.47 -6.68 -14.76
N ALA A 99 -14.92 -7.71 -15.40
CA ALA A 99 -13.50 -8.04 -15.26
C ALA A 99 -12.95 -8.72 -16.52
N ILE A 100 -11.72 -8.37 -16.84
CA ILE A 100 -10.84 -9.07 -17.77
C ILE A 100 -9.56 -9.50 -17.05
N HIS A 101 -8.78 -10.37 -17.67
CA HIS A 101 -7.51 -10.84 -17.11
C HIS A 101 -6.39 -10.84 -18.13
N ARG A 102 -5.15 -10.86 -17.63
CA ARG A 102 -3.95 -11.11 -18.44
C ARG A 102 -2.87 -11.79 -17.60
N GLY A 103 -2.27 -12.87 -18.13
CA GLY A 103 -1.00 -13.39 -17.64
C GLY A 103 0.07 -12.33 -17.80
N THR A 104 0.71 -11.91 -16.71
CA THR A 104 1.63 -10.75 -16.71
C THR A 104 2.77 -11.00 -15.74
N ASP A 105 3.99 -11.13 -16.26
CA ASP A 105 5.21 -11.04 -15.44
C ASP A 105 5.57 -9.55 -15.30
N VAL A 106 5.43 -8.98 -14.11
CA VAL A 106 5.75 -7.58 -13.84
C VAL A 106 7.24 -7.26 -14.02
N THR A 107 8.10 -8.28 -14.04
CA THR A 107 9.54 -8.11 -14.32
C THR A 107 9.82 -7.87 -15.79
N ASP A 108 8.87 -8.21 -16.67
CA ASP A 108 8.94 -7.94 -18.11
C ASP A 108 8.21 -6.63 -18.46
N ARG A 109 8.94 -5.69 -19.06
CA ARG A 109 8.39 -4.40 -19.48
C ARG A 109 7.35 -4.54 -20.60
N GLY A 110 7.55 -5.49 -21.52
CA GLY A 110 6.61 -5.77 -22.61
C GLY A 110 5.27 -6.28 -22.08
N ASP A 111 5.30 -7.14 -21.07
CA ASP A 111 4.09 -7.67 -20.42
C ASP A 111 3.29 -6.56 -19.74
N THR A 112 3.96 -5.68 -18.97
CA THR A 112 3.27 -4.55 -18.31
C THR A 112 2.73 -3.53 -19.31
N THR A 113 3.45 -3.26 -20.40
CA THR A 113 2.95 -2.42 -21.51
C THR A 113 1.72 -3.06 -22.18
N GLY A 114 1.77 -4.37 -22.46
CA GLY A 114 0.65 -5.11 -23.02
C GLY A 114 -0.56 -5.19 -22.09
N LEU A 115 -0.33 -5.19 -20.77
CA LEU A 115 -1.41 -5.10 -19.77
C LEU A 115 -2.12 -3.75 -19.82
N ALA A 116 -1.36 -2.66 -19.87
CA ALA A 116 -1.91 -1.31 -20.00
C ALA A 116 -2.69 -1.14 -21.33
N ALA A 117 -2.13 -1.63 -22.45
CA ALA A 117 -2.79 -1.62 -23.75
C ALA A 117 -4.13 -2.37 -23.71
N LEU A 118 -4.16 -3.59 -23.12
CA LEU A 118 -5.40 -4.35 -22.96
C LEU A 118 -6.49 -3.57 -22.20
N ALA A 119 -6.10 -2.86 -21.13
CA ALA A 119 -7.05 -2.04 -20.37
C ALA A 119 -7.62 -0.89 -21.21
N VAL A 120 -6.77 -0.21 -21.97
CA VAL A 120 -7.18 0.90 -22.86
C VAL A 120 -8.03 0.38 -24.02
N ASP A 121 -7.63 -0.68 -24.69
CA ASP A 121 -8.36 -1.27 -25.81
C ASP A 121 -9.76 -1.74 -25.41
N THR A 122 -9.90 -2.26 -24.17
CA THR A 122 -11.18 -2.80 -23.69
C THR A 122 -12.07 -1.73 -23.08
N TYR A 123 -11.49 -0.82 -22.29
CA TYR A 123 -12.26 0.10 -21.44
C TYR A 123 -12.00 1.58 -21.74
N SER A 124 -11.08 1.89 -22.65
CA SER A 124 -10.69 3.24 -23.09
C SER A 124 -10.08 4.13 -22.00
N ALA A 125 -9.70 3.58 -20.86
CA ALA A 125 -9.15 4.34 -19.74
C ALA A 125 -8.27 3.45 -18.82
N ILE A 126 -7.47 4.09 -17.97
CA ILE A 126 -6.82 3.50 -16.80
C ILE A 126 -6.94 4.50 -15.67
N ASP A 127 -7.88 4.28 -14.75
CA ASP A 127 -8.11 5.19 -13.62
C ASP A 127 -7.21 4.89 -12.44
N VAL A 128 -6.97 3.60 -12.16
CA VAL A 128 -6.18 3.15 -11.01
C VAL A 128 -5.23 2.02 -11.41
N LEU A 129 -3.99 2.11 -10.98
CA LEU A 129 -3.06 1.00 -10.96
C LEU A 129 -2.74 0.63 -9.51
N VAL A 130 -2.97 -0.63 -9.13
CA VAL A 130 -2.53 -1.19 -7.85
C VAL A 130 -1.32 -2.09 -8.11
N ASN A 131 -0.12 -1.59 -7.81
CA ASN A 131 1.12 -2.36 -7.81
C ASN A 131 1.19 -3.20 -6.53
N ASN A 132 0.62 -4.40 -6.59
CA ASN A 132 0.54 -5.31 -5.47
C ASN A 132 1.48 -6.53 -5.60
N ALA A 133 1.85 -6.95 -6.79
CA ALA A 133 2.79 -8.06 -6.99
C ALA A 133 4.06 -7.87 -6.15
N GLY A 134 4.45 -8.90 -5.38
CA GLY A 134 5.61 -8.81 -4.50
C GLY A 134 5.97 -10.12 -3.83
N ILE A 135 7.23 -10.24 -3.41
CA ILE A 135 7.79 -11.38 -2.67
C ILE A 135 8.64 -10.89 -1.49
N MET A 136 8.85 -11.74 -0.50
CA MET A 136 9.59 -11.39 0.73
C MET A 136 10.61 -12.49 1.10
N PRO A 137 11.73 -12.59 0.39
CA PRO A 137 12.78 -13.59 0.65
C PRO A 137 13.64 -13.18 1.86
N LEU A 138 13.10 -13.40 3.07
CA LEU A 138 13.86 -13.15 4.28
C LEU A 138 15.04 -14.13 4.41
N ALA A 139 16.21 -13.59 4.71
CA ALA A 139 17.44 -14.32 4.94
C ALA A 139 18.49 -13.41 5.56
N PHE A 140 19.41 -13.95 6.35
CA PHE A 140 20.58 -13.21 6.84
C PHE A 140 21.66 -13.09 5.75
N PHE A 141 22.58 -12.15 5.88
CA PHE A 141 23.70 -12.06 4.95
C PHE A 141 24.57 -13.33 4.96
N SER A 142 24.64 -14.06 6.08
CA SER A 142 25.28 -15.37 6.16
C SER A 142 24.66 -16.42 5.21
N ASP A 143 23.40 -16.25 4.82
CA ASP A 143 22.66 -17.16 3.93
C ASP A 143 22.88 -16.80 2.44
N HIS A 144 23.78 -15.85 2.11
CA HIS A 144 23.91 -15.25 0.79
C HIS A 144 23.98 -16.26 -0.35
N ALA A 145 24.65 -17.39 -0.15
CA ALA A 145 24.79 -18.42 -1.17
C ALA A 145 23.44 -19.07 -1.55
N ALA A 146 22.55 -19.26 -0.58
CA ALA A 146 21.21 -19.82 -0.80
C ALA A 146 20.19 -18.74 -1.23
N ALA A 147 20.39 -17.51 -0.77
CA ALA A 147 19.42 -16.42 -0.94
C ALA A 147 19.64 -15.58 -2.22
N ALA A 148 20.82 -15.63 -2.85
CA ALA A 148 21.19 -14.73 -3.94
C ALA A 148 20.13 -14.64 -5.05
N ALA A 149 19.72 -15.75 -5.62
CA ALA A 149 18.71 -15.77 -6.70
C ALA A 149 17.34 -15.24 -6.23
N ALA A 150 16.96 -15.51 -4.97
CA ALA A 150 15.71 -15.00 -4.41
C ALA A 150 15.78 -13.50 -4.14
N TRP A 151 16.95 -12.97 -3.76
CA TRP A 151 17.19 -11.54 -3.59
C TRP A 151 17.15 -10.80 -4.92
N ASP A 152 17.80 -11.34 -5.97
CA ASP A 152 17.74 -10.76 -7.32
C ASP A 152 16.29 -10.69 -7.81
N ARG A 153 15.54 -11.79 -7.67
CA ARG A 153 14.12 -11.83 -8.01
C ARG A 153 13.30 -10.84 -7.18
N CYS A 154 13.63 -10.62 -5.90
CA CYS A 154 12.97 -9.62 -5.06
C CYS A 154 13.16 -8.21 -5.62
N ILE A 155 14.34 -7.87 -6.07
CA ILE A 155 14.62 -6.58 -6.72
C ILE A 155 13.82 -6.46 -8.02
N ASP A 156 13.81 -7.51 -8.83
CA ASP A 156 13.08 -7.52 -10.11
C ASP A 156 11.57 -7.36 -9.91
N VAL A 157 10.97 -8.12 -9.02
CA VAL A 157 9.52 -8.06 -8.78
C VAL A 157 9.12 -6.80 -8.01
N ASN A 158 9.73 -6.55 -6.84
CA ASN A 158 9.24 -5.52 -5.92
C ASN A 158 9.62 -4.10 -6.34
N LEU A 159 10.73 -3.94 -7.06
CA LEU A 159 11.23 -2.63 -7.48
C LEU A 159 11.02 -2.38 -8.97
N LYS A 160 11.62 -3.23 -9.85
CA LYS A 160 11.47 -3.05 -11.29
C LYS A 160 10.01 -3.25 -11.71
N GLY A 161 9.29 -4.23 -11.13
CA GLY A 161 7.88 -4.47 -11.42
C GLY A 161 7.00 -3.26 -11.11
N VAL A 162 7.23 -2.58 -9.98
CA VAL A 162 6.54 -1.32 -9.65
C VAL A 162 6.87 -0.22 -10.66
N LEU A 163 8.15 -0.06 -11.02
CA LEU A 163 8.57 0.93 -12.02
C LEU A 163 7.98 0.64 -13.41
N HIS A 164 7.94 -0.63 -13.83
CA HIS A 164 7.32 -1.03 -15.10
C HIS A 164 5.82 -0.74 -15.10
N GLY A 165 5.10 -1.07 -14.01
CA GLY A 165 3.69 -0.76 -13.87
C GLY A 165 3.42 0.75 -13.98
N ILE A 166 4.17 1.57 -13.25
CA ILE A 166 4.04 3.04 -13.30
C ILE A 166 4.26 3.55 -14.74
N THR A 167 5.38 3.14 -15.37
CA THR A 167 5.72 3.64 -16.72
C THR A 167 4.73 3.16 -17.79
N ALA A 168 4.09 2.00 -17.61
CA ALA A 168 3.10 1.47 -18.54
C ALA A 168 1.80 2.29 -18.55
N VAL A 169 1.43 2.91 -17.43
CA VAL A 169 0.17 3.66 -17.31
C VAL A 169 0.33 5.18 -17.35
N TYR A 170 1.57 5.67 -17.20
CA TYR A 170 1.85 7.09 -16.99
C TYR A 170 1.30 7.98 -18.10
N ASP A 171 1.66 7.71 -19.35
CA ASP A 171 1.24 8.55 -20.49
C ASP A 171 -0.27 8.57 -20.66
N GLN A 172 -0.93 7.42 -20.47
CA GLN A 172 -2.39 7.32 -20.52
C GLN A 172 -3.04 8.17 -19.42
N MET A 173 -2.58 8.06 -18.16
CA MET A 173 -3.10 8.84 -17.05
C MET A 173 -2.87 10.35 -17.24
N ILE A 174 -1.72 10.74 -17.79
CA ILE A 174 -1.43 12.15 -18.12
C ILE A 174 -2.36 12.66 -19.22
N ALA A 175 -2.56 11.88 -20.29
CA ALA A 175 -3.39 12.26 -21.42
C ALA A 175 -4.88 12.42 -21.02
N GLN A 176 -5.39 11.56 -20.12
CA GLN A 176 -6.75 11.66 -19.62
C GLN A 176 -6.93 12.71 -18.49
N GLY A 177 -5.83 13.30 -18.00
CA GLY A 177 -5.86 14.38 -16.99
C GLY A 177 -6.10 13.92 -15.57
N HIS A 178 -6.18 12.62 -15.31
CA HIS A 178 -6.33 12.02 -13.99
C HIS A 178 -5.81 10.59 -13.96
N GLY A 179 -5.41 10.13 -12.79
CA GLY A 179 -4.99 8.77 -12.50
C GLY A 179 -4.73 8.58 -11.01
N HIS A 180 -4.61 7.33 -10.59
CA HIS A 180 -4.24 6.99 -9.23
C HIS A 180 -3.33 5.76 -9.21
N VAL A 181 -2.09 5.92 -8.77
CA VAL A 181 -1.16 4.82 -8.54
C VAL A 181 -1.16 4.47 -7.05
N VAL A 182 -1.49 3.22 -6.74
CA VAL A 182 -1.45 2.67 -5.38
C VAL A 182 -0.33 1.65 -5.31
N ASN A 183 0.71 1.94 -4.55
CA ASN A 183 1.87 1.07 -4.40
C ASN A 183 1.82 0.36 -3.03
N ILE A 184 1.84 -0.98 -3.05
CA ILE A 184 1.92 -1.77 -1.82
C ILE A 184 3.37 -1.87 -1.38
N SER A 185 3.72 -1.05 -0.39
CA SER A 185 5.02 -1.05 0.29
C SER A 185 4.99 -1.98 1.51
N SER A 186 5.61 -1.58 2.59
CA SER A 186 5.64 -2.25 3.89
C SER A 186 6.08 -1.27 4.97
N ILE A 187 5.76 -1.55 6.23
CA ILE A 187 6.37 -0.86 7.36
C ILE A 187 7.91 -0.99 7.33
N TYR A 188 8.42 -2.12 6.84
CA TYR A 188 9.87 -2.37 6.70
C TYR A 188 10.52 -1.64 5.51
N GLY A 189 9.76 -0.86 4.75
CA GLY A 189 10.29 0.18 3.86
C GLY A 189 10.67 1.48 4.57
N ASN A 190 10.26 1.67 5.82
CA ASN A 190 10.62 2.85 6.64
C ASN A 190 11.86 2.60 7.49
N VAL A 191 12.03 1.38 7.98
CA VAL A 191 13.13 0.98 8.85
C VAL A 191 13.66 -0.39 8.44
N PRO A 192 14.99 -0.58 8.40
CA PRO A 192 15.57 -1.88 8.14
C PRO A 192 15.49 -2.75 9.40
N VAL A 193 15.26 -4.04 9.20
CA VAL A 193 15.35 -5.04 10.27
C VAL A 193 16.27 -6.18 9.87
N VAL A 194 16.85 -6.86 10.86
CA VAL A 194 17.74 -8.00 10.64
C VAL A 194 17.01 -9.08 9.81
N GLY A 195 17.67 -9.67 8.83
CA GLY A 195 17.11 -10.72 7.96
C GLY A 195 16.18 -10.23 6.87
N SER A 196 15.91 -8.91 6.75
CA SER A 196 15.04 -8.36 5.71
C SER A 196 15.76 -7.37 4.77
N ALA A 197 17.08 -7.33 4.74
CA ALA A 197 17.86 -6.28 4.09
C ALA A 197 17.40 -5.97 2.66
N VAL A 198 17.33 -6.96 1.77
CA VAL A 198 16.96 -6.77 0.37
C VAL A 198 15.47 -6.42 0.25
N TYR A 199 14.60 -7.13 0.95
CA TYR A 199 13.17 -6.81 0.97
C TYR A 199 12.92 -5.37 1.45
N SER A 200 13.50 -4.97 2.58
CA SER A 200 13.37 -3.61 3.13
C SER A 200 13.91 -2.56 2.15
N ALA A 201 15.05 -2.83 1.50
CA ALA A 201 15.62 -1.93 0.51
C ALA A 201 14.67 -1.73 -0.69
N THR A 202 14.03 -2.81 -1.20
CA THR A 202 13.06 -2.68 -2.30
C THR A 202 11.83 -1.88 -1.89
N LYS A 203 11.32 -2.09 -0.66
CA LYS A 203 10.15 -1.34 -0.16
C LYS A 203 10.48 0.12 0.17
N ALA A 204 11.70 0.42 0.63
CA ALA A 204 12.19 1.80 0.76
C ALA A 204 12.31 2.49 -0.59
N ALA A 205 12.84 1.81 -1.61
CA ALA A 205 12.91 2.33 -2.97
C ALA A 205 11.52 2.62 -3.55
N VAL A 206 10.52 1.76 -3.30
CA VAL A 206 9.12 2.01 -3.69
C VAL A 206 8.58 3.29 -3.02
N ASN A 207 8.90 3.55 -1.74
CA ASN A 207 8.52 4.79 -1.08
C ASN A 207 9.12 6.00 -1.80
N VAL A 208 10.42 5.97 -2.13
CA VAL A 208 11.12 7.07 -2.83
C VAL A 208 10.55 7.31 -4.22
N ILE A 209 10.33 6.24 -5.01
CA ILE A 209 9.72 6.34 -6.35
C ILE A 209 8.32 6.94 -6.27
N SER A 210 7.54 6.56 -5.27
CA SER A 210 6.19 7.09 -5.06
C SER A 210 6.19 8.59 -4.78
N GLU A 211 7.13 9.09 -3.95
CA GLU A 211 7.26 10.51 -3.67
C GLU A 211 7.68 11.29 -4.92
N SER A 212 8.66 10.77 -5.69
CA SER A 212 9.10 11.41 -6.94
C SER A 212 7.93 11.51 -7.93
N LEU A 213 7.20 10.40 -8.15
CA LEU A 213 6.04 10.37 -9.04
C LEU A 213 4.96 11.38 -8.58
N ARG A 214 4.70 11.47 -7.28
CA ARG A 214 3.73 12.41 -6.72
C ARG A 214 4.12 13.86 -7.00
N ALA A 215 5.40 14.19 -6.82
CA ALA A 215 5.91 15.54 -7.06
C ALA A 215 5.87 15.91 -8.56
N GLU A 216 6.28 14.99 -9.43
CA GLU A 216 6.35 15.22 -10.89
C GLU A 216 4.97 15.27 -11.55
N SER A 217 3.98 14.53 -11.03
CA SER A 217 2.63 14.44 -11.59
C SER A 217 1.56 15.21 -10.80
N GLN A 218 1.99 16.16 -9.97
CA GLN A 218 1.10 16.93 -9.10
C GLN A 218 -0.10 17.54 -9.86
N GLY A 219 -1.30 17.30 -9.33
CA GLY A 219 -2.56 17.76 -9.93
C GLY A 219 -3.06 16.91 -11.09
N ARG A 220 -2.36 15.82 -11.47
CA ARG A 220 -2.75 14.91 -12.56
C ARG A 220 -2.85 13.45 -12.13
N ILE A 221 -1.89 12.96 -11.35
CA ILE A 221 -1.89 11.58 -10.85
C ILE A 221 -1.81 11.60 -9.32
N LYS A 222 -2.76 10.95 -8.66
CA LYS A 222 -2.67 10.66 -7.22
C LYS A 222 -1.73 9.51 -7.00
N VAL A 223 -0.96 9.54 -5.91
CA VAL A 223 -0.08 8.45 -5.53
C VAL A 223 -0.30 8.11 -4.06
N THR A 224 -0.64 6.86 -3.80
CA THR A 224 -0.80 6.33 -2.44
C THR A 224 0.21 5.23 -2.17
N VAL A 225 0.88 5.30 -1.02
CA VAL A 225 1.72 4.22 -0.49
C VAL A 225 0.96 3.54 0.64
N VAL A 226 0.69 2.24 0.49
CA VAL A 226 0.09 1.42 1.54
C VAL A 226 1.19 0.64 2.24
N ARG A 227 1.30 0.78 3.56
CA ARG A 227 2.33 0.13 4.38
C ARG A 227 1.69 -0.84 5.38
N PRO A 228 1.45 -2.10 4.98
CA PRO A 228 0.98 -3.10 5.94
C PRO A 228 2.11 -3.53 6.87
N THR A 229 1.72 -4.05 8.03
CA THR A 229 2.56 -4.84 8.92
C THR A 229 2.38 -6.34 8.63
N GLY A 230 2.29 -7.20 9.63
CA GLY A 230 2.10 -8.63 9.41
C GLY A 230 0.68 -8.99 8.94
N VAL A 231 0.60 -9.59 7.77
CA VAL A 231 -0.67 -10.05 7.16
C VAL A 231 -0.54 -11.55 6.88
N PRO A 232 -0.87 -12.42 7.83
CA PRO A 232 -0.84 -13.86 7.63
C PRO A 232 -1.90 -14.29 6.61
N GLY A 233 -1.71 -15.48 6.03
CA GLY A 233 -2.66 -16.03 5.04
C GLY A 233 -2.49 -15.46 3.63
N THR A 234 -1.44 -14.67 3.38
CA THR A 234 -1.03 -14.25 2.03
C THR A 234 0.09 -15.16 1.52
N GLY A 235 0.27 -15.24 0.19
CA GLY A 235 1.37 -16.00 -0.44
C GLY A 235 2.78 -15.46 -0.13
N LEU A 236 2.88 -14.30 0.51
CA LEU A 236 4.15 -13.61 0.75
C LEU A 236 5.14 -14.43 1.60
N GLY A 237 4.62 -15.18 2.59
CA GLY A 237 5.43 -16.05 3.44
C GLY A 237 6.08 -17.23 2.72
N ALA A 238 5.54 -17.66 1.58
CA ALA A 238 6.09 -18.78 0.81
C ALA A 238 7.45 -18.45 0.16
N SER A 239 7.82 -17.19 0.07
CA SER A 239 9.12 -16.76 -0.49
C SER A 239 10.24 -16.63 0.56
N ILE A 240 9.99 -16.89 1.84
CA ILE A 240 11.00 -16.84 2.90
C ILE A 240 12.05 -17.91 2.68
N VAL A 241 13.32 -17.53 2.61
CA VAL A 241 14.46 -18.45 2.42
C VAL A 241 14.91 -19.04 3.74
N ASN A 242 15.00 -18.23 4.78
CA ASN A 242 15.38 -18.66 6.12
C ASN A 242 14.33 -18.21 7.15
N GLY A 243 13.60 -19.17 7.72
CA GLY A 243 12.55 -18.88 8.71
C GLY A 243 13.06 -18.21 10.00
N GLU A 244 14.32 -18.43 10.38
CA GLU A 244 14.93 -17.78 11.55
C GLU A 244 15.03 -16.26 11.36
N ALA A 245 15.05 -15.76 10.11
CA ALA A 245 15.10 -14.34 9.81
C ALA A 245 13.83 -13.58 10.25
N LEU A 246 12.74 -14.29 10.58
CA LEU A 246 11.56 -13.69 11.21
C LEU A 246 11.89 -13.00 12.55
N VAL A 247 13.00 -13.38 13.21
CA VAL A 247 13.43 -12.71 14.44
C VAL A 247 13.64 -11.21 14.26
N GLY A 248 14.07 -10.79 13.07
CA GLY A 248 14.24 -9.37 12.78
C GLY A 248 12.92 -8.59 12.75
N LEU A 249 11.82 -9.23 12.40
CA LEU A 249 10.49 -8.60 12.33
C LEU A 249 9.86 -8.43 13.72
N VAL A 250 10.15 -9.36 14.63
CA VAL A 250 9.49 -9.47 15.94
C VAL A 250 10.42 -9.10 17.10
N GLY A 251 11.72 -9.34 16.95
CA GLY A 251 12.76 -8.99 17.91
C GLY A 251 12.53 -9.60 19.30
N GLN A 252 12.62 -8.75 20.32
CA GLN A 252 12.41 -9.13 21.71
C GLN A 252 11.01 -9.68 22.02
N ASN A 253 10.03 -9.46 21.14
CA ASN A 253 8.65 -9.94 21.32
C ASN A 253 8.46 -11.38 20.82
N MET A 254 9.51 -12.07 20.38
CA MET A 254 9.43 -13.39 19.74
C MET A 254 8.71 -14.44 20.60
N GLU A 255 8.92 -14.45 21.91
CA GLU A 255 8.25 -15.40 22.77
C GLU A 255 6.74 -15.18 22.81
N LEU A 256 6.30 -13.94 22.99
CA LEU A 256 4.89 -13.57 22.96
C LEU A 256 4.27 -13.84 21.59
N PHE A 257 5.01 -13.57 20.51
CA PHE A 257 4.61 -13.89 19.15
C PHE A 257 4.36 -15.40 18.96
N ARG A 258 5.29 -16.25 19.42
CA ARG A 258 5.15 -17.72 19.36
C ARG A 258 3.93 -18.21 20.15
N GLN A 259 3.72 -17.68 21.35
CA GLN A 259 2.55 -18.02 22.17
C GLN A 259 1.25 -17.69 21.44
N ARG A 260 1.11 -16.51 20.87
CA ARG A 260 -0.08 -16.12 20.12
C ARG A 260 -0.24 -16.91 18.81
N ALA A 261 0.83 -17.13 18.08
CA ALA A 261 0.83 -17.99 16.89
C ALA A 261 0.36 -19.41 17.22
N THR A 262 0.80 -19.98 18.36
CA THR A 262 0.36 -21.30 18.81
C THR A 262 -1.14 -21.33 19.11
N VAL A 263 -1.69 -20.27 19.70
CA VAL A 263 -3.15 -20.15 19.92
C VAL A 263 -3.89 -20.06 18.60
N VAL A 264 -3.48 -19.12 17.73
CA VAL A 264 -4.23 -18.78 16.51
C VAL A 264 -4.15 -19.92 15.47
N PHE A 265 -2.94 -20.42 15.20
CA PHE A 265 -2.71 -21.43 14.16
C PHE A 265 -2.66 -22.89 14.69
N GLY A 266 -2.57 -23.09 16.00
CA GLY A 266 -2.47 -24.38 16.65
C GLY A 266 -3.77 -24.83 17.31
N ALA A 267 -3.66 -25.46 18.48
CA ALA A 267 -4.73 -26.13 19.23
C ALA A 267 -5.52 -25.20 20.18
N GLY A 268 -5.48 -23.87 19.99
CA GLY A 268 -6.28 -22.94 20.80
C GLY A 268 -7.78 -23.20 20.68
N SER A 269 -8.52 -23.05 21.79
CA SER A 269 -9.99 -23.12 21.76
C SER A 269 -10.58 -22.02 20.86
N PRO A 270 -11.82 -22.17 20.36
CA PRO A 270 -12.46 -21.13 19.54
C PRO A 270 -12.45 -19.75 20.23
N ASP A 271 -12.75 -19.69 21.53
CA ASP A 271 -12.75 -18.42 22.28
C ASP A 271 -11.36 -17.82 22.42
N ALA A 272 -10.34 -18.65 22.67
CA ALA A 272 -8.96 -18.19 22.74
C ALA A 272 -8.44 -17.69 21.38
N LYS A 273 -8.87 -18.31 20.28
CA LYS A 273 -8.58 -17.82 18.92
C LYS A 273 -9.28 -16.50 18.64
N ALA A 274 -10.58 -16.41 18.97
CA ALA A 274 -11.38 -15.19 18.78
C ALA A 274 -10.78 -13.99 19.53
N GLU A 275 -10.12 -14.19 20.67
CA GLU A 275 -9.41 -13.14 21.39
C GLU A 275 -8.40 -12.39 20.51
N PHE A 276 -7.74 -13.09 19.59
CA PHE A 276 -6.66 -12.54 18.75
C PHE A 276 -7.03 -12.38 17.27
N THR A 277 -8.17 -12.93 16.84
CA THR A 277 -8.59 -12.92 15.43
C THR A 277 -9.85 -12.09 15.16
N ASP A 278 -10.52 -11.60 16.20
CA ASP A 278 -11.67 -10.74 16.10
C ASP A 278 -11.21 -9.26 15.97
N PRO A 279 -11.46 -8.57 14.83
CA PRO A 279 -11.04 -7.19 14.63
C PRO A 279 -11.73 -6.19 15.56
N GLU A 280 -12.83 -6.55 16.21
CA GLU A 280 -13.50 -5.71 17.22
C GLU A 280 -12.77 -5.69 18.56
N LYS A 281 -11.74 -6.55 18.74
CA LYS A 281 -10.96 -6.61 19.97
C LYS A 281 -9.66 -5.83 19.88
N ILE A 282 -9.31 -5.09 20.93
CA ILE A 282 -8.02 -4.36 21.01
C ILE A 282 -6.83 -5.29 20.97
N THR A 283 -7.00 -6.55 21.32
CA THR A 283 -5.99 -7.62 21.27
C THR A 283 -5.83 -8.25 19.90
N TYR A 284 -6.60 -7.79 18.88
CA TYR A 284 -6.49 -8.24 17.48
C TYR A 284 -5.03 -8.28 17.03
N TRP A 285 -4.56 -9.47 16.69
CA TRP A 285 -3.12 -9.74 16.65
C TRP A 285 -2.45 -9.53 15.30
N ALA A 286 -3.17 -9.79 14.22
CA ALA A 286 -2.63 -9.71 12.87
C ALA A 286 -3.73 -9.32 11.89
N ILE A 287 -3.45 -8.33 11.06
CA ILE A 287 -4.40 -7.83 10.04
C ILE A 287 -4.79 -8.98 9.12
N SER A 288 -6.07 -9.21 8.95
CA SER A 288 -6.54 -10.14 7.91
C SER A 288 -6.28 -9.55 6.51
N PRO A 289 -6.07 -10.38 5.51
CA PRO A 289 -5.99 -9.91 4.12
C PRO A 289 -7.23 -9.12 3.68
N ASP A 290 -8.40 -9.46 4.22
CA ASP A 290 -9.67 -8.79 3.93
C ASP A 290 -9.72 -7.37 4.47
N GLU A 291 -9.29 -7.16 5.74
CA GLU A 291 -9.19 -5.84 6.36
C GLU A 291 -8.20 -4.94 5.61
N LEU A 292 -7.05 -5.48 5.22
CA LEU A 292 -6.09 -4.72 4.44
C LEU A 292 -6.65 -4.35 3.05
N ALA A 293 -7.34 -5.27 2.38
CA ALA A 293 -7.98 -5.00 1.09
C ALA A 293 -9.05 -3.91 1.21
N ALA A 294 -9.80 -3.87 2.31
CA ALA A 294 -10.75 -2.80 2.58
C ALA A 294 -10.07 -1.44 2.68
N GLN A 295 -8.85 -1.36 3.25
CA GLN A 295 -8.11 -0.09 3.31
C GLN A 295 -7.60 0.35 1.92
N VAL A 296 -7.23 -0.56 1.03
CA VAL A 296 -6.89 -0.21 -0.35
C VAL A 296 -8.13 0.29 -1.09
N VAL A 297 -9.28 -0.34 -0.90
CA VAL A 297 -10.54 0.17 -1.47
C VAL A 297 -10.87 1.55 -0.92
N TYR A 298 -10.68 1.79 0.37
CA TYR A 298 -10.91 3.08 1.02
C TYR A 298 -10.06 4.20 0.39
N VAL A 299 -8.77 3.99 0.13
CA VAL A 299 -7.93 5.02 -0.51
C VAL A 299 -8.30 5.26 -1.98
N ILE A 300 -8.82 4.24 -2.67
CA ILE A 300 -9.32 4.35 -4.05
C ILE A 300 -10.66 5.09 -4.09
N ASP A 301 -11.51 4.89 -3.07
CA ASP A 301 -12.87 5.45 -2.95
C ASP A 301 -12.87 6.91 -2.47
N GLN A 302 -11.87 7.68 -2.86
CA GLN A 302 -11.79 9.10 -2.58
C GLN A 302 -12.08 9.93 -3.83
N PRO A 303 -12.70 11.12 -3.69
CA PRO A 303 -12.86 12.04 -4.82
C PRO A 303 -11.51 12.36 -5.46
N TRP A 304 -11.51 12.70 -6.75
CA TRP A 304 -10.27 12.99 -7.49
C TRP A 304 -9.43 14.10 -6.83
N GLY A 305 -10.04 15.10 -6.23
CA GLY A 305 -9.35 16.20 -5.55
C GLY A 305 -8.81 15.85 -4.17
N VAL A 306 -9.08 14.65 -3.65
CA VAL A 306 -8.60 14.18 -2.32
C VAL A 306 -7.62 13.04 -2.51
N SER A 307 -6.42 13.19 -1.99
CA SER A 307 -5.38 12.15 -2.02
C SER A 307 -5.01 11.75 -0.59
N ILE A 308 -5.10 10.45 -0.31
CA ILE A 308 -4.47 9.85 0.86
C ILE A 308 -3.09 9.40 0.39
N SER A 309 -2.06 10.16 0.74
CA SER A 309 -0.71 9.91 0.25
C SER A 309 -0.08 8.67 0.85
N ASP A 310 -0.36 8.42 2.13
CA ASP A 310 0.23 7.33 2.90
C ASP A 310 -0.79 6.75 3.87
N ILE A 311 -0.80 5.42 3.97
CA ILE A 311 -1.58 4.71 4.97
C ILE A 311 -0.78 3.55 5.54
N THR A 312 -0.59 3.54 6.87
CA THR A 312 0.00 2.40 7.57
C THR A 312 -1.13 1.64 8.27
N VAL A 313 -1.23 0.34 7.99
CA VAL A 313 -2.30 -0.52 8.52
C VAL A 313 -1.67 -1.54 9.46
N ARG A 314 -2.13 -1.54 10.72
CA ARG A 314 -1.58 -2.36 11.81
C ARG A 314 -2.70 -3.03 12.59
N ALA A 315 -2.46 -4.24 13.11
CA ALA A 315 -3.30 -4.80 14.15
C ALA A 315 -2.93 -4.16 15.50
N SER A 316 -3.92 -3.80 16.31
CA SER A 316 -3.69 -3.12 17.59
C SER A 316 -2.90 -3.95 18.60
N GLY A 317 -3.00 -5.28 18.51
CA GLY A 317 -2.30 -6.24 19.39
C GLY A 317 -1.06 -6.89 18.79
N GLU A 318 -0.53 -6.42 17.64
CA GLU A 318 0.65 -7.03 17.00
C GLU A 318 1.94 -6.88 17.82
N GLN A 319 2.92 -7.73 17.54
CA GLN A 319 4.24 -7.71 18.17
C GLN A 319 5.36 -7.32 17.21
N TYR A 320 5.05 -6.86 16.01
CA TYR A 320 6.08 -6.42 15.07
C TYR A 320 6.79 -5.18 15.60
N LEU A 321 8.11 -5.12 15.37
CA LEU A 321 8.92 -3.94 15.70
C LEU A 321 8.56 -2.80 14.75
N PHE A 322 8.38 -1.58 15.29
CA PHE A 322 8.08 -0.31 14.61
C PHE A 322 6.64 -0.13 14.12
#